data_c0613cc45544ae907fe7e25890dfcc31
#
_entry.id   c0613cc45544ae907fe7e25890dfcc31
#
_cell.length_a   1.000
_cell.length_b   1.000
_cell.length_c   1.000
_cell.angle_alpha   90.00
_cell.angle_beta   90.00
_cell.angle_gamma   90.00
#
_symmetry.space_group_name_H-M   'P 1'
#
loop_
_entity.id
_entity.type
_entity.pdbx_description
1 polymer ?
#
loop_
_entity_poly.entity_id
_entity_poly.type
_entity_poly.pdbx_seq_one_letter_code
_entity_poly.pdbx_strand_id
1 'polypeptide(L)'
;TRMYMTCRANDFGKRIFMYGFEEKGIQPGNPEHHFGIVRSEYNVRTPLAAKPALIAVAAMNKLIGNSDYVDSVYFNEDTSAHRFTDRDSNEQTIAIWSSREDNVSLNLGATEVTVIDLYGNIVDTFRSQNGIYQFDLNDDQYYIKGKFTAFSKADTDITTEYPHEVVKGNTFNIKVADKQKRNLRIDVKCDDAFTIEENNGVVNGDGKVSMKVMKEDSDLHNVFVNIYEGEQIVLSSRYTIKIGSQMSGEFMLVTTETTPRRQRLVN
;
A
#
# COMPACT_ATOMS: atom_id res chain seq x y z
N THR A 1 10.40 3.80 -9.32
CA THR A 1 9.30 4.78 -9.46
C THR A 1 9.41 5.89 -8.42
N ARG A 2 9.50 5.60 -7.08
CA ARG A 2 9.58 6.62 -6.00
C ARG A 2 10.65 7.69 -6.28
N MET A 3 11.88 7.29 -6.60
CA MET A 3 12.96 8.22 -6.95
C MET A 3 12.58 9.19 -8.09
N TYR A 4 11.93 8.71 -9.15
CA TYR A 4 11.51 9.57 -10.27
C TYR A 4 10.50 10.62 -9.83
N MET A 5 9.53 10.24 -9.00
CA MET A 5 8.52 11.16 -8.48
C MET A 5 9.11 12.17 -7.52
N THR A 6 10.01 11.73 -6.62
CA THR A 6 10.72 12.61 -5.70
C THR A 6 11.58 13.63 -6.45
N CYS A 7 12.27 13.21 -7.51
CA CYS A 7 13.04 14.12 -8.35
C CYS A 7 12.14 15.17 -9.04
N ARG A 8 10.97 14.77 -9.53
CA ARG A 8 10.00 15.71 -10.13
C ARG A 8 9.41 16.67 -9.10
N ALA A 9 9.10 16.19 -7.90
CA ALA A 9 8.57 17.01 -6.82
C ALA A 9 9.55 18.08 -6.32
N ASN A 10 10.84 17.82 -6.42
CA ASN A 10 11.89 18.72 -5.96
C ASN A 10 12.59 19.49 -7.10
N ASP A 11 12.04 19.45 -8.31
CA ASP A 11 12.67 20.02 -9.54
C ASP A 11 14.13 19.59 -9.73
N PHE A 12 14.45 18.38 -9.28
CA PHE A 12 15.81 17.84 -9.33
C PHE A 12 16.06 17.17 -10.68
N GLY A 13 16.43 18.00 -11.64
CA GLY A 13 16.78 17.57 -13.00
C GLY A 13 15.57 17.30 -13.89
N LYS A 14 15.66 17.79 -15.13
CA LYS A 14 14.60 17.63 -16.14
C LYS A 14 14.56 16.24 -16.78
N ARG A 15 15.57 15.42 -16.55
CA ARG A 15 15.72 14.08 -17.13
C ARG A 15 16.37 13.15 -16.14
N ILE A 16 15.83 11.95 -16.03
CA ILE A 16 16.38 10.86 -15.22
C ILE A 16 16.72 9.73 -16.18
N PHE A 17 17.96 9.27 -16.11
CA PHE A 17 18.46 8.19 -16.95
C PHE A 17 18.52 6.91 -16.13
N MET A 18 18.04 5.82 -16.74
CA MET A 18 18.23 4.48 -16.20
C MET A 18 19.58 3.95 -16.68
N TYR A 19 20.36 3.36 -15.78
CA TYR A 19 21.71 2.86 -16.09
C TYR A 19 21.71 1.73 -17.11
N GLY A 20 20.74 0.82 -17.07
CA GLY A 20 20.63 -0.29 -18.00
C GLY A 20 19.20 -0.67 -18.28
N PHE A 21 18.87 -0.91 -19.55
CA PHE A 21 17.56 -1.44 -19.92
C PHE A 21 17.52 -2.97 -19.75
N GLU A 22 18.54 -3.65 -20.24
CA GLU A 22 18.71 -5.10 -20.18
C GLU A 22 19.82 -5.47 -19.18
N GLU A 23 19.66 -6.61 -18.51
CA GLU A 23 20.72 -7.22 -17.70
C GLU A 23 21.89 -7.65 -18.57
N LYS A 24 23.12 -7.31 -18.18
CA LYS A 24 24.33 -7.61 -18.94
C LYS A 24 24.82 -9.06 -18.81
N GLY A 25 24.20 -9.87 -17.96
CA GLY A 25 24.60 -11.24 -17.70
C GLY A 25 23.72 -11.95 -16.68
N ILE A 26 24.18 -13.10 -16.22
CA ILE A 26 23.43 -14.00 -15.32
C ILE A 26 24.19 -14.40 -14.05
N GLN A 27 25.38 -13.86 -13.81
CA GLN A 27 26.20 -14.23 -12.63
C GLN A 27 25.62 -13.62 -11.35
N PRO A 28 25.12 -14.41 -10.39
CA PRO A 28 24.44 -13.90 -9.19
C PRO A 28 25.30 -13.00 -8.32
N GLY A 29 26.63 -13.22 -8.31
CA GLY A 29 27.58 -12.45 -7.50
C GLY A 29 28.07 -11.16 -8.16
N ASN A 30 27.65 -10.85 -9.38
CA ASN A 30 28.04 -9.63 -10.07
C ASN A 30 26.85 -8.65 -10.16
N PRO A 31 26.84 -7.58 -9.34
CA PRO A 31 25.73 -6.60 -9.34
C PRO A 31 25.48 -5.96 -10.72
N GLU A 32 26.54 -5.75 -11.51
CA GLU A 32 26.44 -5.15 -12.84
C GLU A 32 25.58 -5.97 -13.82
N HIS A 33 25.45 -7.28 -13.55
CA HIS A 33 24.61 -8.16 -14.37
C HIS A 33 23.11 -7.98 -14.09
N HIS A 34 22.71 -7.29 -13.00
CA HIS A 34 21.33 -7.29 -12.50
C HIS A 34 20.65 -5.91 -12.48
N PHE A 35 21.30 -4.87 -13.00
CA PHE A 35 20.73 -3.51 -13.00
C PHE A 35 19.65 -3.28 -14.08
N GLY A 36 19.56 -4.16 -15.08
CA GLY A 36 18.53 -4.06 -16.11
C GLY A 36 17.10 -4.26 -15.57
N ILE A 37 16.12 -3.66 -16.24
CA ILE A 37 14.68 -3.86 -15.98
C ILE A 37 14.06 -4.93 -16.88
N VAL A 38 14.85 -5.43 -17.84
CA VAL A 38 14.59 -6.61 -18.67
C VAL A 38 15.67 -7.63 -18.36
N ARG A 39 15.31 -8.89 -18.29
CA ARG A 39 16.26 -9.98 -18.05
C ARG A 39 17.20 -10.15 -19.22
N SER A 40 18.40 -10.62 -18.95
CA SER A 40 19.39 -10.95 -19.99
C SER A 40 18.86 -11.99 -20.97
N GLU A 41 19.25 -11.87 -22.24
CA GLU A 41 19.02 -12.89 -23.26
C GLU A 41 19.61 -14.27 -22.87
N TYR A 42 20.66 -14.27 -22.05
CA TYR A 42 21.30 -15.50 -21.54
C TYR A 42 20.55 -16.16 -20.38
N ASN A 43 19.43 -15.58 -19.89
CA ASN A 43 18.63 -16.20 -18.85
C ASN A 43 17.87 -17.42 -19.41
N VAL A 44 18.29 -18.61 -19.00
CA VAL A 44 17.77 -19.89 -19.54
C VAL A 44 16.29 -20.15 -19.27
N ARG A 45 15.71 -19.53 -18.23
CA ARG A 45 14.30 -19.73 -17.86
C ARG A 45 13.37 -18.71 -18.49
N THR A 46 13.79 -17.47 -18.54
CA THR A 46 12.96 -16.34 -18.96
C THR A 46 13.80 -15.30 -19.70
N PRO A 47 14.37 -15.65 -20.89
CA PRO A 47 15.18 -14.70 -21.66
C PRO A 47 14.34 -13.49 -22.05
N LEU A 48 14.92 -12.30 -21.93
CA LEU A 48 14.32 -11.01 -22.29
C LEU A 48 12.98 -10.71 -21.58
N ALA A 49 12.65 -11.43 -20.50
CA ALA A 49 11.43 -11.17 -19.78
C ALA A 49 11.48 -9.83 -19.01
N ALA A 50 10.38 -9.13 -19.00
CA ALA A 50 10.19 -7.94 -18.20
C ALA A 50 10.35 -8.28 -16.71
N LYS A 51 11.11 -7.45 -15.99
CA LYS A 51 11.14 -7.50 -14.52
C LYS A 51 10.00 -6.65 -13.96
N PRO A 52 9.55 -6.89 -12.74
CA PRO A 52 8.50 -6.08 -12.08
C PRO A 52 8.78 -4.57 -12.15
N ALA A 53 10.07 -4.18 -12.10
CA ALA A 53 10.48 -2.79 -12.23
C ALA A 53 10.08 -2.15 -13.60
N LEU A 54 10.11 -2.90 -14.71
CA LEU A 54 9.66 -2.39 -16.00
C LEU A 54 8.16 -2.13 -15.99
N ILE A 55 7.37 -3.04 -15.42
CA ILE A 55 5.91 -2.89 -15.31
C ILE A 55 5.57 -1.67 -14.47
N ALA A 56 6.24 -1.50 -13.33
CA ALA A 56 6.04 -0.35 -12.45
C ALA A 56 6.41 0.99 -13.13
N VAL A 57 7.49 1.04 -13.91
CA VAL A 57 7.86 2.24 -14.68
C VAL A 57 6.86 2.51 -15.80
N ALA A 58 6.37 1.48 -16.49
CA ALA A 58 5.35 1.63 -17.52
C ALA A 58 4.02 2.16 -16.93
N ALA A 59 3.59 1.63 -15.78
CA ALA A 59 2.43 2.10 -15.06
C ALA A 59 2.59 3.57 -14.64
N MET A 60 3.71 3.93 -14.03
CA MET A 60 4.04 5.32 -13.68
C MET A 60 3.95 6.25 -14.91
N ASN A 61 4.57 5.88 -16.01
CA ASN A 61 4.55 6.69 -17.23
C ASN A 61 3.14 6.84 -17.79
N LYS A 62 2.32 5.79 -17.74
CA LYS A 62 0.92 5.84 -18.16
C LYS A 62 0.08 6.77 -17.28
N LEU A 63 0.32 6.78 -15.98
CA LEU A 63 -0.51 7.49 -15.00
C LEU A 63 -0.11 8.96 -14.83
N ILE A 64 1.19 9.26 -14.88
CA ILE A 64 1.72 10.59 -14.60
C ILE A 64 2.77 11.07 -15.59
N GLY A 65 3.07 10.32 -16.65
CA GLY A 65 4.13 10.68 -17.62
C GLY A 65 3.88 12.02 -18.32
N ASN A 66 2.63 12.30 -18.65
CA ASN A 66 2.19 13.58 -19.28
C ASN A 66 1.63 14.57 -18.26
N SER A 67 2.01 14.50 -17.00
CA SER A 67 1.46 15.37 -15.94
C SER A 67 2.49 16.35 -15.44
N ASP A 68 2.03 17.48 -14.94
CA ASP A 68 2.83 18.40 -14.16
C ASP A 68 2.69 18.11 -12.66
N TYR A 69 3.79 18.23 -11.93
CA TYR A 69 3.76 18.18 -10.48
C TYR A 69 3.07 19.45 -9.94
N VAL A 70 2.23 19.27 -8.92
CA VAL A 70 1.49 20.37 -8.30
C VAL A 70 2.01 20.66 -6.90
N ASP A 71 1.90 19.72 -6.00
CA ASP A 71 2.26 19.85 -4.58
C ASP A 71 2.42 18.50 -3.88
N SER A 72 2.83 18.54 -2.62
CA SER A 72 3.04 17.37 -1.79
C SER A 72 2.47 17.52 -0.39
N VAL A 73 2.07 16.41 0.18
CA VAL A 73 1.77 16.25 1.61
C VAL A 73 2.79 15.28 2.21
N TYR A 74 3.56 15.75 3.18
CA TYR A 74 4.53 14.94 3.92
C TYR A 74 3.93 14.60 5.28
N PHE A 75 3.74 13.31 5.57
CA PHE A 75 3.23 12.85 6.86
C PHE A 75 4.33 12.77 7.90
N ASN A 76 5.44 12.14 7.52
CA ASN A 76 6.67 11.99 8.30
C ASN A 76 7.86 11.78 7.33
N GLU A 77 9.02 11.35 7.83
CA GLU A 77 10.22 11.11 7.02
C GLU A 77 10.06 9.90 6.06
N ASP A 78 9.19 8.94 6.39
CA ASP A 78 8.98 7.72 5.62
C ASP A 78 7.81 7.83 4.65
N THR A 79 6.83 8.70 4.92
CA THR A 79 5.54 8.71 4.23
C THR A 79 5.26 10.06 3.57
N SER A 80 5.03 10.01 2.27
CA SER A 80 4.69 11.20 1.46
C SER A 80 3.67 10.89 0.37
N ALA A 81 2.91 11.91 0.01
CA ALA A 81 1.99 11.91 -1.11
C ALA A 81 2.30 13.08 -2.04
N HIS A 82 2.31 12.83 -3.35
CA HIS A 82 2.65 13.81 -4.38
C HIS A 82 1.54 13.89 -5.41
N ARG A 83 1.02 15.09 -5.67
CA ARG A 83 -0.06 15.32 -6.62
C ARG A 83 0.48 15.80 -7.96
N PHE A 84 -0.08 15.22 -9.02
CA PHE A 84 0.20 15.52 -10.41
C PHE A 84 -1.10 15.83 -11.14
N THR A 85 -1.05 16.72 -12.13
CA THR A 85 -2.18 17.05 -13.01
C THR A 85 -1.79 16.79 -14.45
N ASP A 86 -2.56 15.98 -15.15
CA ASP A 86 -2.36 15.70 -16.58
C ASP A 86 -2.56 16.97 -17.42
N ARG A 87 -1.65 17.21 -18.36
CA ARG A 87 -1.61 18.44 -19.15
C ARG A 87 -2.76 18.59 -20.13
N ASP A 88 -3.28 17.49 -20.61
CA ASP A 88 -4.30 17.47 -21.65
C ASP A 88 -5.72 17.37 -21.08
N SER A 89 -5.91 16.51 -20.08
CA SER A 89 -7.23 16.19 -19.51
C SER A 89 -7.53 16.97 -18.22
N ASN A 90 -6.54 17.57 -17.57
CA ASN A 90 -6.64 18.10 -16.20
C ASN A 90 -7.04 17.05 -15.15
N GLU A 91 -6.97 15.76 -15.46
CA GLU A 91 -7.14 14.70 -14.46
C GLU A 91 -6.01 14.76 -13.43
N GLN A 92 -6.36 14.49 -12.18
CA GLN A 92 -5.39 14.51 -11.11
C GLN A 92 -5.05 13.08 -10.66
N THR A 93 -3.78 12.88 -10.41
CA THR A 93 -3.25 11.62 -9.86
C THR A 93 -2.34 11.94 -8.68
N ILE A 94 -2.60 11.29 -7.56
CA ILE A 94 -1.73 11.34 -6.38
C ILE A 94 -0.94 10.05 -6.35
N ALA A 95 0.38 10.15 -6.22
CA ALA A 95 1.25 9.03 -5.89
C ALA A 95 1.56 9.08 -4.40
N ILE A 96 1.24 8.01 -3.67
CA ILE A 96 1.45 7.91 -2.23
C ILE A 96 2.22 6.64 -1.89
N TRP A 97 3.14 6.72 -0.95
CA TRP A 97 3.90 5.58 -0.44
C TRP A 97 4.42 5.83 0.97
N SER A 98 4.78 4.74 1.64
CA SER A 98 5.62 4.76 2.83
C SER A 98 6.80 3.81 2.66
N SER A 99 7.89 4.00 3.40
CA SER A 99 8.98 3.04 3.54
C SER A 99 8.81 2.12 4.76
N ARG A 100 7.72 2.28 5.50
CA ARG A 100 7.30 1.45 6.65
C ARG A 100 5.80 1.27 6.62
N GLU A 101 5.29 0.39 7.48
CA GLU A 101 3.86 0.33 7.76
C GLU A 101 3.40 1.67 8.34
N ASP A 102 2.39 2.26 7.72
CA ASP A 102 1.82 3.54 8.15
C ASP A 102 0.35 3.60 7.74
N ASN A 103 -0.45 4.25 8.54
CA ASN A 103 -1.87 4.49 8.26
C ASN A 103 -2.10 6.00 8.23
N VAL A 104 -2.43 6.52 7.07
CA VAL A 104 -2.55 7.95 6.85
C VAL A 104 -3.93 8.34 6.35
N SER A 105 -4.38 9.53 6.74
CA SER A 105 -5.63 10.09 6.28
C SER A 105 -5.39 11.34 5.45
N LEU A 106 -6.05 11.40 4.29
CA LEU A 106 -6.03 12.52 3.35
C LEU A 106 -7.43 13.10 3.18
N ASN A 107 -7.53 14.42 3.26
CA ASN A 107 -8.67 15.14 2.72
C ASN A 107 -8.42 15.42 1.22
N LEU A 108 -9.20 14.82 0.37
CA LEU A 108 -9.14 14.98 -1.08
C LEU A 108 -10.29 15.81 -1.64
N GLY A 109 -11.33 16.08 -0.82
CA GLY A 109 -12.51 16.83 -1.22
C GLY A 109 -13.29 16.18 -2.38
N ALA A 110 -13.06 14.92 -2.64
CA ALA A 110 -13.72 14.12 -3.68
C ALA A 110 -14.66 13.11 -3.02
N THR A 111 -15.79 12.80 -3.63
CA THR A 111 -16.73 11.78 -3.11
C THR A 111 -16.37 10.36 -3.55
N GLU A 112 -15.52 10.25 -4.56
CA GLU A 112 -15.06 8.96 -5.10
C GLU A 112 -13.64 9.09 -5.61
N VAL A 113 -12.80 8.08 -5.37
CA VAL A 113 -11.43 7.98 -5.86
C VAL A 113 -11.14 6.55 -6.30
N THR A 114 -10.34 6.39 -7.37
CA THR A 114 -9.85 5.08 -7.82
C THR A 114 -8.45 4.85 -7.29
N VAL A 115 -8.24 3.77 -6.56
CA VAL A 115 -6.93 3.34 -6.05
C VAL A 115 -6.31 2.34 -7.01
N ILE A 116 -5.07 2.58 -7.37
CA ILE A 116 -4.32 1.81 -8.38
C ILE A 116 -2.99 1.39 -7.74
N ASP A 117 -2.59 0.15 -7.93
CA ASP A 117 -1.33 -0.37 -7.39
C ASP A 117 -0.09 0.13 -8.16
N LEU A 118 1.09 -0.24 -7.68
CA LEU A 118 2.37 0.08 -8.29
C LEU A 118 2.48 -0.39 -9.77
N TYR A 119 1.76 -1.44 -10.13
CA TYR A 119 1.80 -2.06 -11.47
C TYR A 119 0.71 -1.57 -12.40
N GLY A 120 -0.15 -0.66 -11.94
CA GLY A 120 -1.22 -0.05 -12.73
C GLY A 120 -2.54 -0.81 -12.72
N ASN A 121 -2.70 -1.80 -11.84
CA ASN A 121 -3.98 -2.48 -11.65
C ASN A 121 -4.89 -1.66 -10.75
N ILE A 122 -6.17 -1.58 -11.10
CA ILE A 122 -7.17 -0.98 -10.21
C ILE A 122 -7.37 -1.94 -9.03
N VAL A 123 -7.10 -1.42 -7.84
CA VAL A 123 -7.28 -2.16 -6.59
C VAL A 123 -8.74 -2.08 -6.16
N ASP A 124 -9.28 -0.85 -6.06
CA ASP A 124 -10.68 -0.59 -5.73
C ASP A 124 -11.06 0.86 -6.04
N THR A 125 -12.36 1.15 -5.90
CA THR A 125 -12.90 2.50 -5.91
C THR A 125 -13.42 2.82 -4.51
N PHE A 126 -12.73 3.77 -3.86
CA PHE A 126 -13.12 4.22 -2.53
C PHE A 126 -14.13 5.37 -2.62
N ARG A 127 -15.06 5.41 -1.66
CA ARG A 127 -16.08 6.45 -1.54
C ARG A 127 -16.07 7.08 -0.16
N SER A 128 -16.30 8.39 -0.11
CA SER A 128 -16.40 9.14 1.14
C SER A 128 -17.21 10.41 0.93
N GLN A 129 -18.26 10.59 1.71
CA GLN A 129 -19.11 11.79 1.59
C GLN A 129 -18.42 13.06 2.10
N ASN A 130 -17.50 12.93 3.04
CA ASN A 130 -16.73 14.06 3.58
C ASN A 130 -15.41 14.30 2.84
N GLY A 131 -15.09 13.48 1.81
CA GLY A 131 -13.86 13.59 1.03
C GLY A 131 -12.59 13.18 1.78
N ILE A 132 -12.71 12.56 2.94
CA ILE A 132 -11.59 12.06 3.75
C ILE A 132 -11.43 10.57 3.48
N TYR A 133 -10.18 10.16 3.19
CA TYR A 133 -9.83 8.78 2.89
C TYR A 133 -8.68 8.34 3.79
N GLN A 134 -8.72 7.09 4.23
CA GLN A 134 -7.66 6.45 4.99
C GLN A 134 -6.94 5.42 4.11
N PHE A 135 -5.63 5.47 4.12
CA PHE A 135 -4.77 4.56 3.36
C PHE A 135 -3.83 3.84 4.31
N ASP A 136 -3.90 2.52 4.25
CA ASP A 136 -2.94 1.64 4.88
C ASP A 136 -1.79 1.41 3.91
N LEU A 137 -0.60 1.89 4.29
CA LEU A 137 0.61 1.86 3.48
C LEU A 137 1.59 0.87 4.11
N ASN A 138 1.75 -0.24 3.43
CA ASN A 138 2.60 -1.35 3.88
C ASN A 138 3.79 -1.51 2.92
N ASP A 139 4.76 -0.58 3.00
CA ASP A 139 5.91 -0.45 2.08
C ASP A 139 5.52 -0.45 0.58
N ASP A 140 4.24 -0.32 0.30
CA ASP A 140 3.68 -0.25 -1.04
C ASP A 140 3.56 1.19 -1.53
N GLN A 141 3.43 1.31 -2.84
CA GLN A 141 3.13 2.55 -3.53
C GLN A 141 1.79 2.41 -4.23
N TYR A 142 0.93 3.41 -4.05
CA TYR A 142 -0.35 3.52 -4.74
C TYR A 142 -0.43 4.80 -5.55
N TYR A 143 -1.27 4.73 -6.58
CA TYR A 143 -1.76 5.90 -7.30
C TYR A 143 -3.25 6.06 -6.99
N ILE A 144 -3.66 7.29 -6.74
CA ILE A 144 -5.05 7.64 -6.45
C ILE A 144 -5.50 8.60 -7.52
N LYS A 145 -6.51 8.22 -8.31
CA LYS A 145 -7.11 9.06 -9.36
C LYS A 145 -8.46 9.59 -8.91
N GLY A 146 -8.72 10.87 -9.21
CA GLY A 146 -9.99 11.49 -8.89
C GLY A 146 -10.04 12.96 -9.28
N LYS A 147 -11.17 13.58 -8.96
CA LYS A 147 -11.35 15.04 -9.08
C LYS A 147 -11.19 15.66 -7.69
N PHE A 148 -9.97 16.05 -7.37
CA PHE A 148 -9.64 16.55 -6.03
C PHE A 148 -9.92 18.05 -5.95
N THR A 149 -10.68 18.46 -4.93
CA THR A 149 -10.90 19.87 -4.56
C THR A 149 -10.08 20.27 -3.35
N ALA A 150 -9.47 19.30 -2.64
CA ALA A 150 -8.54 19.50 -1.55
C ALA A 150 -7.36 18.52 -1.69
N PHE A 151 -6.25 18.80 -1.02
CA PHE A 151 -5.14 17.88 -0.85
C PHE A 151 -4.35 18.27 0.40
N SER A 152 -4.70 17.65 1.51
CA SER A 152 -4.07 17.91 2.81
C SER A 152 -4.14 16.69 3.72
N LYS A 153 -3.33 16.68 4.78
CA LYS A 153 -3.56 15.74 5.89
C LYS A 153 -4.97 15.94 6.44
N ALA A 154 -5.56 14.85 6.88
CA ALA A 154 -6.84 14.89 7.56
C ALA A 154 -6.74 14.19 8.91
N ASP A 155 -7.45 14.73 9.90
CA ASP A 155 -7.78 14.00 11.10
C ASP A 155 -9.10 13.25 10.86
N THR A 156 -9.14 11.97 11.22
CA THR A 156 -10.37 11.19 11.21
C THR A 156 -10.87 10.96 12.62
N ASP A 157 -12.18 11.09 12.80
CA ASP A 157 -12.82 10.69 14.05
C ASP A 157 -12.91 9.17 14.19
N ILE A 158 -12.80 8.45 13.06
CA ILE A 158 -12.90 7.01 13.02
C ILE A 158 -11.47 6.45 12.91
N THR A 159 -11.13 5.57 13.84
CA THR A 159 -9.87 4.81 13.82
C THR A 159 -10.15 3.32 13.70
N THR A 160 -9.25 2.62 13.03
CA THR A 160 -9.33 1.18 12.84
C THR A 160 -8.05 0.50 13.30
N GLU A 161 -8.20 -0.64 13.98
CA GLU A 161 -7.09 -1.50 14.40
C GLU A 161 -7.32 -2.90 13.84
N TYR A 162 -6.29 -3.53 13.29
CA TYR A 162 -6.34 -4.86 12.74
C TYR A 162 -4.95 -5.52 12.83
N PRO A 163 -4.85 -6.85 12.83
CA PRO A 163 -3.56 -7.53 12.81
C PRO A 163 -2.97 -7.56 11.39
N HIS A 164 -1.67 -7.30 11.27
CA HIS A 164 -0.96 -7.38 9.97
C HIS A 164 -0.63 -8.82 9.57
N GLU A 165 -0.57 -9.73 10.55
CA GLU A 165 -0.32 -11.16 10.32
C GLU A 165 -1.27 -12.01 11.14
N VAL A 166 -1.82 -13.06 10.52
CA VAL A 166 -2.77 -14.00 11.12
C VAL A 166 -2.42 -15.43 10.73
N VAL A 167 -2.97 -16.42 11.43
CA VAL A 167 -2.68 -17.84 11.20
C VAL A 167 -3.97 -18.60 10.93
N LYS A 168 -3.93 -19.57 10.02
CA LYS A 168 -5.06 -20.44 9.68
C LYS A 168 -5.75 -21.02 10.92
N GLY A 169 -7.06 -21.00 10.90
CA GLY A 169 -7.93 -21.49 11.97
C GLY A 169 -8.13 -20.52 13.11
N ASN A 170 -7.33 -19.46 13.22
CA ASN A 170 -7.51 -18.43 14.23
C ASN A 170 -8.60 -17.44 13.82
N THR A 171 -9.25 -16.86 14.83
CA THR A 171 -10.15 -15.72 14.66
C THR A 171 -9.39 -14.45 15.06
N PHE A 172 -9.54 -13.40 14.27
CA PHE A 172 -9.03 -12.07 14.57
C PHE A 172 -10.12 -11.02 14.46
N ASN A 173 -9.84 -9.81 14.94
CA ASN A 173 -10.80 -8.72 14.93
C ASN A 173 -10.26 -7.51 14.18
N ILE A 174 -11.10 -6.91 13.36
CA ILE A 174 -10.96 -5.51 12.94
C ILE A 174 -11.77 -4.70 13.90
N LYS A 175 -11.10 -3.83 14.69
CA LYS A 175 -11.75 -2.93 15.63
C LYS A 175 -11.96 -1.59 15.00
N VAL A 176 -13.07 -0.95 15.28
CA VAL A 176 -13.42 0.39 14.84
C VAL A 176 -13.79 1.22 16.04
N ALA A 177 -13.17 2.38 16.20
CA ALA A 177 -13.53 3.35 17.23
C ALA A 177 -13.89 4.69 16.58
N ASP A 178 -15.01 5.27 17.00
CA ASP A 178 -15.49 6.57 16.56
C ASP A 178 -15.52 7.57 17.74
N LYS A 179 -14.70 8.62 17.66
CA LYS A 179 -14.60 9.65 18.69
C LYS A 179 -15.91 10.41 18.92
N GLN A 180 -16.76 10.47 17.91
CA GLN A 180 -18.09 11.10 18.00
C GLN A 180 -19.15 10.21 18.61
N LYS A 181 -18.82 8.95 18.94
CA LYS A 181 -19.72 7.97 19.56
C LYS A 181 -21.01 7.71 18.76
N ARG A 182 -20.91 7.76 17.44
CA ARG A 182 -22.02 7.46 16.54
C ARG A 182 -22.31 5.95 16.50
N ASN A 183 -23.50 5.61 16.04
CA ASN A 183 -23.84 4.24 15.64
C ASN A 183 -23.61 4.12 14.14
N LEU A 184 -22.67 3.29 13.74
CA LEU A 184 -22.24 3.15 12.35
C LEU A 184 -22.39 1.70 11.89
N ARG A 185 -22.74 1.50 10.62
CA ARG A 185 -22.73 0.20 10.00
C ARG A 185 -21.35 -0.04 9.39
N ILE A 186 -20.80 -1.25 9.59
CA ILE A 186 -19.56 -1.68 8.98
C ILE A 186 -19.90 -2.69 7.89
N ASP A 187 -19.39 -2.50 6.70
CA ASP A 187 -19.44 -3.46 5.59
C ASP A 187 -18.03 -3.92 5.26
N VAL A 188 -17.81 -5.24 5.20
CA VAL A 188 -16.51 -5.83 4.95
C VAL A 188 -16.58 -6.74 3.75
N LYS A 189 -15.65 -6.55 2.82
CA LYS A 189 -15.44 -7.39 1.66
C LYS A 189 -14.03 -7.97 1.71
N CYS A 190 -13.91 -9.26 1.61
CA CYS A 190 -12.65 -10.00 1.58
C CYS A 190 -12.74 -11.13 0.53
N ASP A 191 -11.61 -11.75 0.24
CA ASP A 191 -11.56 -12.97 -0.56
C ASP A 191 -11.91 -14.21 0.27
N ASP A 192 -11.77 -15.40 -0.31
CA ASP A 192 -12.08 -16.68 0.33
C ASP A 192 -11.04 -17.13 1.37
N ALA A 193 -10.00 -16.33 1.64
CA ALA A 193 -9.05 -16.57 2.71
C ALA A 193 -9.65 -16.28 4.09
N PHE A 194 -10.71 -15.49 4.15
CA PHE A 194 -11.37 -15.10 5.38
C PHE A 194 -12.88 -15.34 5.33
N THR A 195 -13.47 -15.64 6.48
CA THR A 195 -14.92 -15.69 6.69
C THR A 195 -15.29 -14.77 7.83
N ILE A 196 -16.32 -13.93 7.63
CA ILE A 196 -16.85 -13.05 8.67
C ILE A 196 -17.71 -13.93 9.61
N GLU A 197 -17.33 -13.98 10.90
CA GLU A 197 -18.08 -14.69 11.94
C GLU A 197 -19.07 -13.78 12.67
N GLU A 198 -18.70 -12.53 12.92
CA GLU A 198 -19.52 -11.55 13.64
C GLU A 198 -19.26 -10.15 13.11
N ASN A 199 -20.33 -9.37 12.93
CA ASN A 199 -20.27 -7.96 12.55
C ASN A 199 -21.41 -7.20 13.23
N ASN A 200 -21.12 -6.52 14.33
CA ASN A 200 -22.10 -5.78 15.12
C ASN A 200 -22.16 -4.28 14.78
N GLY A 201 -21.38 -3.85 13.79
CA GLY A 201 -21.23 -2.42 13.53
C GLY A 201 -20.50 -1.69 14.66
N VAL A 202 -20.68 -0.37 14.70
CA VAL A 202 -20.19 0.50 15.78
C VAL A 202 -21.39 0.96 16.60
N VAL A 203 -21.35 0.73 17.91
CA VAL A 203 -22.39 1.13 18.86
C VAL A 203 -21.76 1.99 19.94
N ASN A 204 -22.26 3.22 20.13
CA ASN A 204 -21.70 4.20 21.08
C ASN A 204 -20.20 4.48 20.84
N GLY A 205 -19.75 4.39 19.62
CA GLY A 205 -18.38 4.68 19.22
C GLY A 205 -17.43 3.49 19.20
N ASP A 206 -17.84 2.30 19.67
CA ASP A 206 -16.99 1.10 19.64
C ASP A 206 -17.62 0.00 18.81
N GLY A 207 -16.83 -0.63 17.96
CA GLY A 207 -17.26 -1.73 17.11
C GLY A 207 -16.15 -2.71 16.77
N LYS A 208 -16.56 -3.88 16.33
CA LYS A 208 -15.63 -4.89 15.84
C LYS A 208 -16.28 -5.76 14.77
N VAL A 209 -15.44 -6.27 13.87
CA VAL A 209 -15.76 -7.36 12.96
C VAL A 209 -14.84 -8.51 13.28
N SER A 210 -15.40 -9.67 13.64
CA SER A 210 -14.65 -10.90 13.90
C SER A 210 -14.56 -11.72 12.62
N MET A 211 -13.37 -12.12 12.25
CA MET A 211 -13.06 -12.85 11.02
C MET A 211 -12.23 -14.07 11.32
N LYS A 212 -12.53 -15.18 10.65
CA LYS A 212 -11.78 -16.44 10.76
C LYS A 212 -10.92 -16.66 9.53
N VAL A 213 -9.70 -17.13 9.75
CA VAL A 213 -8.74 -17.48 8.69
C VAL A 213 -9.02 -18.88 8.17
N MET A 214 -9.36 -18.98 6.89
CA MET A 214 -9.77 -20.24 6.24
C MET A 214 -8.65 -20.91 5.47
N LYS A 215 -7.74 -20.13 4.86
CA LYS A 215 -6.63 -20.64 4.05
C LYS A 215 -5.32 -20.74 4.83
N GLU A 216 -4.41 -21.53 4.32
CA GLU A 216 -3.01 -21.61 4.73
C GLU A 216 -2.15 -21.34 3.50
N ASP A 217 -1.74 -20.11 3.39
CA ASP A 217 -0.80 -19.67 2.37
C ASP A 217 0.10 -18.57 2.96
N SER A 218 1.09 -18.13 2.21
CA SER A 218 2.00 -17.06 2.63
C SER A 218 1.71 -15.76 1.88
N ASP A 219 0.56 -15.66 1.23
CA ASP A 219 0.21 -14.52 0.41
C ASP A 219 -0.37 -13.36 1.24
N LEU A 220 -0.39 -12.19 0.63
CA LEU A 220 -1.03 -11.01 1.17
C LEU A 220 -2.47 -10.94 0.68
N HIS A 221 -3.40 -10.81 1.61
CA HIS A 221 -4.83 -10.75 1.35
C HIS A 221 -5.38 -9.36 1.65
N ASN A 222 -6.29 -8.91 0.80
CA ASN A 222 -6.92 -7.60 0.98
C ASN A 222 -8.27 -7.74 1.67
N VAL A 223 -8.48 -6.89 2.68
CA VAL A 223 -9.76 -6.71 3.34
C VAL A 223 -10.21 -5.26 3.14
N PHE A 224 -11.36 -5.07 2.52
CA PHE A 224 -11.96 -3.75 2.27
C PHE A 224 -13.03 -3.49 3.32
N VAL A 225 -12.97 -2.34 3.94
CA VAL A 225 -13.91 -1.93 4.99
C VAL A 225 -14.56 -0.61 4.59
N ASN A 226 -15.88 -0.61 4.51
CA ASN A 226 -16.68 0.60 4.35
C ASN A 226 -17.49 0.85 5.61
N ILE A 227 -17.42 2.06 6.13
CA ILE A 227 -18.15 2.49 7.33
C ILE A 227 -19.22 3.49 6.91
N TYR A 228 -20.44 3.24 7.33
CA TYR A 228 -21.62 4.00 6.95
C TYR A 228 -22.27 4.69 8.13
N GLU A 229 -22.69 5.94 7.93
CA GLU A 229 -23.66 6.65 8.76
C GLU A 229 -24.97 6.74 7.97
N GLY A 230 -25.98 5.98 8.40
CA GLY A 230 -27.18 5.74 7.56
C GLY A 230 -26.79 5.06 6.24
N GLU A 231 -27.12 5.70 5.11
CA GLU A 231 -26.79 5.23 3.76
C GLU A 231 -25.49 5.84 3.20
N GLN A 232 -24.85 6.73 3.95
CA GLN A 232 -23.66 7.45 3.48
C GLN A 232 -22.37 6.76 3.95
N ILE A 233 -21.44 6.54 3.03
CA ILE A 233 -20.10 6.07 3.38
C ILE A 233 -19.30 7.23 3.98
N VAL A 234 -18.91 7.10 5.23
CA VAL A 234 -18.08 8.10 5.93
C VAL A 234 -16.60 7.73 5.95
N LEU A 235 -16.27 6.46 5.74
CA LEU A 235 -14.89 5.99 5.59
C LEU A 235 -14.85 4.75 4.68
N SER A 236 -13.93 4.74 3.72
CA SER A 236 -13.50 3.54 2.99
C SER A 236 -12.03 3.28 3.27
N SER A 237 -11.68 2.03 3.57
CA SER A 237 -10.30 1.62 3.87
C SER A 237 -10.02 0.26 3.25
N ARG A 238 -8.75 0.00 2.96
CA ARG A 238 -8.22 -1.30 2.57
C ARG A 238 -7.12 -1.70 3.53
N TYR A 239 -7.15 -2.90 4.02
CA TYR A 239 -6.13 -3.49 4.86
C TYR A 239 -5.49 -4.66 4.15
N THR A 240 -4.18 -4.79 4.27
CA THR A 240 -3.43 -5.93 3.75
C THR A 240 -3.01 -6.81 4.92
N ILE A 241 -3.48 -8.06 4.93
CA ILE A 241 -3.24 -9.02 6.00
C ILE A 241 -2.47 -10.21 5.43
N LYS A 242 -1.34 -10.53 6.05
CA LYS A 242 -0.54 -11.70 5.71
C LYS A 242 -1.04 -12.92 6.47
N ILE A 243 -1.16 -14.05 5.79
CA ILE A 243 -1.37 -15.33 6.47
C ILE A 243 -0.01 -15.97 6.73
N GLY A 244 0.36 -16.11 8.01
CA GLY A 244 1.57 -16.79 8.44
C GLY A 244 1.39 -18.29 8.54
N SER A 245 2.48 -19.06 8.38
CA SER A 245 2.48 -20.47 8.69
C SER A 245 2.43 -20.69 10.20
N GLN A 246 1.67 -21.69 10.67
CA GLN A 246 1.83 -22.19 12.05
C GLN A 246 3.26 -22.70 12.21
N MET A 247 4.10 -21.97 12.93
CA MET A 247 5.34 -22.57 13.43
C MET A 247 4.96 -23.63 14.46
N SER A 248 5.26 -24.88 14.19
CA SER A 248 5.19 -25.93 15.21
C SER A 248 6.08 -25.50 16.37
N GLY A 249 5.55 -25.52 17.61
CA GLY A 249 6.16 -24.88 18.79
C GLY A 249 7.57 -25.36 19.23
N GLU A 250 8.24 -26.19 18.43
CA GLU A 250 9.61 -26.65 18.70
C GLU A 250 10.69 -25.64 18.29
N PHE A 251 10.38 -24.61 17.52
CA PHE A 251 11.37 -23.64 17.03
C PHE A 251 11.39 -22.27 17.73
N MET A 252 10.51 -22.03 18.69
CA MET A 252 10.42 -20.71 19.36
C MET A 252 11.50 -20.42 20.40
N LEU A 253 12.43 -21.32 20.67
CA LEU A 253 13.44 -21.17 21.74
C LEU A 253 14.84 -20.79 21.25
N VAL A 254 15.09 -20.63 19.96
CA VAL A 254 16.45 -20.45 19.44
C VAL A 254 16.78 -19.01 19.03
N THR A 255 15.86 -18.08 19.03
CA THR A 255 16.09 -16.73 18.47
C THR A 255 16.44 -15.64 19.47
N THR A 256 16.67 -15.95 20.74
CA THR A 256 17.09 -14.94 21.73
C THR A 256 18.60 -14.90 21.99
N GLU A 257 19.41 -15.74 21.38
CA GLU A 257 20.86 -15.60 21.45
C GLU A 257 21.31 -14.61 20.37
N THR A 258 21.52 -13.37 20.78
CA THR A 258 22.29 -12.39 20.03
C THR A 258 23.67 -12.97 19.76
N THR A 259 23.94 -13.35 18.52
CA THR A 259 25.28 -13.73 18.08
C THR A 259 26.23 -12.58 18.37
N PRO A 260 27.28 -12.75 19.20
CA PRO A 260 28.20 -11.66 19.48
C PRO A 260 28.86 -11.24 18.16
N ARG A 261 28.81 -9.96 17.85
CA ARG A 261 29.57 -9.37 16.75
C ARG A 261 31.03 -9.78 16.91
N ARG A 262 31.55 -10.55 15.98
CA ARG A 262 32.98 -10.78 15.86
C ARG A 262 33.66 -9.43 15.72
N GLN A 263 34.32 -8.97 16.75
CA GLN A 263 35.29 -7.89 16.63
C GLN A 263 36.38 -8.37 15.68
N ARG A 264 36.52 -7.74 14.52
CA ARG A 264 37.75 -7.87 13.73
C ARG A 264 38.87 -7.25 14.53
N LEU A 265 39.76 -8.09 15.05
CA LEU A 265 41.08 -7.66 15.42
C LEU A 265 41.79 -7.24 14.12
N VAL A 266 42.09 -5.95 14.02
CA VAL A 266 43.02 -5.41 13.03
C VAL A 266 44.39 -5.55 13.64
N ASN A 267 45.21 -6.43 13.07
CA ASN A 267 46.67 -6.41 13.23
C ASN A 267 47.28 -5.61 12.09
#